data_cbda5b64dcb462520ab89fc67afc4132
#
_entry.id   cbda5b64dcb462520ab89fc67afc4132
#
_cell.length_a   1.000
_cell.length_b   1.000
_cell.length_c   1.000
_cell.angle_alpha   90.00
_cell.angle_beta   90.00
_cell.angle_gamma   90.00
#
_symmetry.space_group_name_H-M   'P 1'
#
loop_
_entity.id
_entity.type
_entity.pdbx_description
1 polymer ?
#
loop_
_entity_poly.entity_id
_entity_poly.type
_entity_poly.pdbx_seq_one_letter_code
_entity_poly.pdbx_strand_id
1 'polypeptide(L)'
;MNKLLSIIAILLVVTLSAQVPTYYNGIDLNLTGMSLKSELTSKITTTHTNQISYTPGVWNVLKISDLDPTNTNNVLLVYGYDDTDASQINDRTRNKSLNGGNSGDWNREHVFPKSLGSPALGTSGPGSDAHNLRPSDVGFNGARGNKKYSSGTGNAGTSGANWYPGDEWKGDVARIYMYMYVRYTTRCKPANACVGNPISIDLNMVDLLLQWNIDDPVSDFERTRNNSIYNTQGNRNPFIDNAYLATLIWGGSDAENVWVELGIDDNEEETKFSIYPNPSTTGIVNIKFNHINSLTRIDVYDISGKIVKTFTESTISSTTLLIDNLHTGIYFMKVSTMNAVLTKKVVIK
;
A
#
# COMPACT_ATOMS: atom_id res chain seq x y z
N MET A 1 -42.13 -18.18 -31.34
CA MET A 1 -41.72 -16.88 -30.75
C MET A 1 -40.91 -17.19 -29.48
N ASN A 2 -39.61 -17.33 -29.60
CA ASN A 2 -38.70 -17.60 -28.45
C ASN A 2 -38.24 -16.26 -27.90
N LYS A 3 -38.61 -15.94 -26.65
CA LYS A 3 -38.10 -14.78 -25.94
C LYS A 3 -36.71 -15.16 -25.36
N LEU A 4 -35.66 -14.57 -25.91
CA LEU A 4 -34.32 -14.59 -25.33
C LEU A 4 -34.32 -13.70 -24.06
N LEU A 5 -34.18 -14.28 -22.89
CA LEU A 5 -33.87 -13.54 -21.65
C LEU A 5 -32.36 -13.28 -21.64
N SER A 6 -31.95 -12.03 -21.84
CA SER A 6 -30.56 -11.61 -21.62
C SER A 6 -30.38 -11.38 -20.12
N ILE A 7 -29.60 -12.27 -19.47
CA ILE A 7 -29.15 -12.07 -18.09
C ILE A 7 -27.93 -11.18 -18.15
N ILE A 8 -28.08 -9.92 -17.70
CA ILE A 8 -26.96 -9.01 -17.46
C ILE A 8 -26.35 -9.39 -16.11
N ALA A 9 -25.20 -10.04 -16.13
CA ALA A 9 -24.40 -10.25 -14.94
C ALA A 9 -23.73 -8.93 -14.56
N ILE A 10 -24.22 -8.27 -13.53
CA ILE A 10 -23.54 -7.13 -12.91
C ILE A 10 -22.37 -7.71 -12.09
N LEU A 11 -21.13 -7.53 -12.59
CA LEU A 11 -19.93 -7.78 -11.81
C LEU A 11 -19.86 -6.73 -10.71
N LEU A 12 -20.23 -7.11 -9.49
CA LEU A 12 -19.94 -6.31 -8.29
C LEU A 12 -18.45 -6.42 -7.99
N VAL A 13 -17.68 -5.40 -8.33
CA VAL A 13 -16.30 -5.27 -7.85
C VAL A 13 -16.40 -4.89 -6.37
N VAL A 14 -16.29 -5.89 -5.49
CA VAL A 14 -16.17 -5.66 -4.05
C VAL A 14 -14.70 -5.33 -3.79
N THR A 15 -14.38 -4.07 -3.56
CA THR A 15 -13.07 -3.69 -3.00
C THR A 15 -13.04 -4.17 -1.55
N LEU A 16 -12.32 -5.24 -1.29
CA LEU A 16 -12.04 -5.71 0.06
C LEU A 16 -11.01 -4.77 0.70
N SER A 17 -11.47 -3.84 1.52
CA SER A 17 -10.58 -3.08 2.40
C SER A 17 -10.03 -4.00 3.48
N ALA A 18 -8.72 -4.09 3.60
CA ALA A 18 -8.08 -4.88 4.64
C ALA A 18 -8.01 -4.09 5.94
N GLN A 19 -8.34 -4.75 7.05
CA GLN A 19 -8.08 -4.20 8.39
C GLN A 19 -6.57 -4.04 8.59
N VAL A 20 -6.15 -2.99 9.33
CA VAL A 20 -4.74 -2.80 9.71
C VAL A 20 -4.20 -4.06 10.39
N PRO A 21 -3.12 -4.68 9.88
CA PRO A 21 -2.57 -5.89 10.48
C PRO A 21 -2.12 -5.66 11.93
N THR A 22 -2.29 -6.66 12.78
CA THR A 22 -1.88 -6.61 14.20
C THR A 22 -0.39 -6.33 14.39
N TYR A 23 0.43 -6.57 13.37
CA TYR A 23 1.84 -6.18 13.35
C TYR A 23 2.02 -4.68 13.66
N TYR A 24 1.10 -3.82 13.22
CA TYR A 24 1.17 -2.37 13.41
C TYR A 24 0.54 -1.87 14.72
N ASN A 25 0.08 -2.77 15.59
CA ASN A 25 -0.41 -2.37 16.91
C ASN A 25 0.66 -1.58 17.66
N GLY A 26 0.25 -0.44 18.24
CA GLY A 26 1.10 0.47 18.98
C GLY A 26 1.80 1.54 18.13
N ILE A 27 1.54 1.60 16.82
CA ILE A 27 1.89 2.74 15.97
C ILE A 27 0.70 3.69 15.90
N ASP A 28 0.94 4.99 16.04
CA ASP A 28 -0.05 6.01 15.73
C ASP A 28 -0.07 6.30 14.23
N LEU A 29 -1.02 5.70 13.53
CA LEU A 29 -1.19 5.85 12.08
C LEU A 29 -1.86 7.18 11.67
N ASN A 30 -2.29 8.02 12.65
CA ASN A 30 -2.76 9.38 12.36
C ASN A 30 -1.60 10.38 12.18
N LEU A 31 -0.38 9.97 12.51
CA LEU A 31 0.81 10.77 12.26
C LEU A 31 1.13 10.84 10.77
N THR A 32 1.77 11.93 10.37
CA THR A 32 2.28 12.14 9.01
C THR A 32 3.74 12.60 9.02
N GLY A 33 4.34 12.67 7.84
CA GLY A 33 5.70 13.19 7.68
C GLY A 33 6.75 12.40 8.46
N MET A 34 7.73 13.12 8.97
CA MET A 34 8.86 12.51 9.66
C MET A 34 8.48 11.85 11.00
N SER A 35 7.36 12.23 11.61
CA SER A 35 6.85 11.59 12.82
C SER A 35 6.40 10.16 12.53
N LEU A 36 5.58 9.95 11.49
CA LEU A 36 5.17 8.61 11.07
C LEU A 36 6.39 7.77 10.62
N LYS A 37 7.32 8.37 9.86
CA LYS A 37 8.57 7.70 9.48
C LYS A 37 9.34 7.18 10.70
N SER A 38 9.41 7.97 11.78
CA SER A 38 10.09 7.60 13.03
C SER A 38 9.42 6.41 13.72
N GLU A 39 8.08 6.40 13.80
CA GLU A 39 7.29 5.30 14.35
C GLU A 39 7.54 4.00 13.56
N LEU A 40 7.45 4.06 12.23
CA LEU A 40 7.73 2.91 11.37
C LEU A 40 9.19 2.46 11.49
N THR A 41 10.16 3.39 11.57
CA THR A 41 11.58 3.06 11.80
C THR A 41 11.75 2.27 13.10
N SER A 42 11.14 2.72 14.18
CA SER A 42 11.17 2.04 15.47
C SER A 42 10.58 0.62 15.35
N LYS A 43 9.39 0.51 14.76
CA LYS A 43 8.68 -0.76 14.60
C LYS A 43 9.49 -1.78 13.81
N ILE A 44 9.89 -1.45 12.58
CA ILE A 44 10.61 -2.39 11.71
C ILE A 44 12.02 -2.71 12.23
N THR A 45 12.58 -1.84 13.07
CA THR A 45 13.89 -2.10 13.71
C THR A 45 13.75 -3.05 14.89
N THR A 46 12.80 -2.83 15.77
CA THR A 46 12.60 -3.64 16.97
C THR A 46 12.05 -5.02 16.66
N THR A 47 11.29 -5.16 15.59
CA THR A 47 10.73 -6.44 15.15
C THR A 47 11.67 -7.26 14.26
N HIS A 48 12.78 -6.68 13.76
CA HIS A 48 13.81 -7.44 13.05
C HIS A 48 14.65 -8.26 14.03
N THR A 49 14.06 -9.31 14.56
CA THR A 49 14.63 -10.10 15.66
C THR A 49 15.61 -11.18 15.20
N ASN A 50 15.51 -11.62 13.94
CA ASN A 50 16.38 -12.65 13.38
C ASN A 50 17.25 -12.09 12.24
N GLN A 51 18.54 -11.87 12.55
CA GLN A 51 19.53 -11.45 11.56
C GLN A 51 20.04 -12.66 10.79
N ILE A 52 19.65 -12.76 9.51
CA ILE A 52 20.08 -13.88 8.66
C ILE A 52 21.51 -13.67 8.16
N SER A 53 22.24 -14.77 7.99
CA SER A 53 23.58 -14.75 7.36
C SER A 53 23.47 -14.49 5.85
N TYR A 54 24.46 -13.81 5.26
CA TYR A 54 24.49 -13.63 3.81
C TYR A 54 24.56 -14.98 3.09
N THR A 55 25.38 -15.90 3.58
CA THR A 55 25.48 -17.28 3.07
C THR A 55 25.49 -18.25 4.26
N PRO A 56 24.61 -19.27 4.30
CA PRO A 56 23.57 -19.62 3.31
C PRO A 56 22.24 -18.90 3.52
N GLY A 57 22.04 -18.11 4.58
CA GLY A 57 20.75 -17.61 5.04
C GLY A 57 19.95 -16.90 3.93
N VAL A 58 20.52 -15.90 3.26
CA VAL A 58 19.83 -15.19 2.17
C VAL A 58 19.45 -16.14 1.03
N TRP A 59 20.32 -17.06 0.63
CA TRP A 59 19.97 -18.06 -0.41
C TRP A 59 18.72 -18.85 -0.04
N ASN A 60 18.66 -19.32 1.21
CA ASN A 60 17.53 -20.11 1.70
C ASN A 60 16.23 -19.30 1.73
N VAL A 61 16.31 -18.05 2.14
CA VAL A 61 15.13 -17.17 2.17
C VAL A 61 14.62 -16.90 0.76
N LEU A 62 15.48 -16.50 -0.18
CA LEU A 62 15.07 -16.19 -1.55
C LEU A 62 14.45 -17.39 -2.28
N LYS A 63 14.90 -18.62 -1.98
CA LYS A 63 14.31 -19.85 -2.50
C LYS A 63 12.89 -20.13 -2.00
N ILE A 64 12.40 -19.36 -1.03
CA ILE A 64 11.06 -19.50 -0.45
C ILE A 64 10.23 -18.23 -0.71
N SER A 65 10.85 -17.05 -0.54
CA SER A 65 10.15 -15.78 -0.66
C SER A 65 9.90 -15.34 -2.10
N ASP A 66 10.76 -15.74 -3.00
CA ASP A 66 10.73 -15.29 -4.39
C ASP A 66 10.29 -16.40 -5.39
N LEU A 67 9.52 -17.41 -4.90
CA LEU A 67 9.01 -18.47 -5.75
C LEU A 67 8.06 -17.92 -6.83
N ASP A 68 8.17 -18.48 -8.02
CA ASP A 68 7.21 -18.28 -9.07
C ASP A 68 5.85 -18.88 -8.66
N PRO A 69 4.76 -18.06 -8.58
CA PRO A 69 3.44 -18.55 -8.19
C PRO A 69 2.88 -19.65 -9.10
N THR A 70 3.33 -19.69 -10.34
CA THR A 70 2.87 -20.68 -11.34
C THR A 70 3.70 -21.95 -11.35
N ASN A 71 4.96 -21.88 -10.88
CA ASN A 71 5.87 -23.03 -10.82
C ASN A 71 6.85 -22.90 -9.63
N THR A 72 6.50 -23.47 -8.51
CA THR A 72 7.29 -23.39 -7.25
C THR A 72 8.66 -24.08 -7.31
N ASN A 73 9.05 -24.69 -8.43
CA ASN A 73 10.43 -25.11 -8.70
C ASN A 73 11.32 -23.96 -9.16
N ASN A 74 10.72 -22.83 -9.56
CA ASN A 74 11.39 -21.64 -10.04
C ASN A 74 11.31 -20.51 -9.02
N VAL A 75 12.21 -19.53 -9.14
CA VAL A 75 12.14 -18.19 -8.55
C VAL A 75 11.89 -17.16 -9.64
N LEU A 76 11.22 -16.07 -9.28
CA LEU A 76 11.11 -14.89 -10.13
C LEU A 76 12.42 -14.09 -10.07
N LEU A 77 12.93 -13.70 -11.23
CA LEU A 77 14.15 -12.92 -11.38
C LEU A 77 13.80 -11.44 -11.53
N VAL A 78 14.21 -10.60 -10.58
CA VAL A 78 14.06 -9.16 -10.74
C VAL A 78 14.77 -8.70 -12.03
N TYR A 79 14.13 -7.81 -12.78
CA TYR A 79 14.50 -7.32 -14.12
C TYR A 79 14.18 -8.27 -15.27
N GLY A 80 13.90 -9.55 -15.01
CA GLY A 80 13.48 -10.51 -16.05
C GLY A 80 12.10 -10.18 -16.62
N TYR A 81 11.89 -10.45 -17.91
CA TYR A 81 10.65 -10.10 -18.60
C TYR A 81 10.20 -11.07 -19.69
N ASP A 82 11.05 -11.99 -20.15
CA ASP A 82 10.69 -12.91 -21.23
C ASP A 82 11.36 -14.28 -21.06
N ASP A 83 10.55 -15.33 -20.85
CA ASP A 83 10.98 -16.73 -20.79
C ASP A 83 10.85 -17.44 -22.14
N THR A 84 10.45 -16.75 -23.21
CA THR A 84 10.06 -17.37 -24.49
C THR A 84 11.06 -17.14 -25.63
N ASP A 85 11.99 -16.21 -25.44
CA ASP A 85 13.04 -15.94 -26.42
C ASP A 85 14.28 -16.84 -26.19
N ALA A 86 15.33 -16.68 -27.01
CA ALA A 86 16.54 -17.47 -26.90
C ALA A 86 17.57 -16.90 -25.89
N SER A 87 17.26 -15.81 -25.22
CA SER A 87 18.16 -15.09 -24.32
C SER A 87 17.90 -15.45 -22.86
N GLN A 88 18.80 -16.17 -22.22
CA GLN A 88 18.68 -16.49 -20.80
C GLN A 88 18.84 -15.30 -19.86
N ILE A 89 19.45 -14.20 -20.31
CA ILE A 89 19.75 -13.05 -19.44
C ILE A 89 18.46 -12.35 -19.01
N ASN A 90 17.47 -12.30 -19.89
CA ASN A 90 16.20 -11.62 -19.68
C ASN A 90 15.07 -12.56 -19.23
N ASP A 91 15.38 -13.85 -18.96
CA ASP A 91 14.39 -14.76 -18.38
C ASP A 91 13.75 -14.15 -17.13
N ARG A 92 12.44 -14.27 -17.04
CA ARG A 92 11.66 -13.86 -15.88
C ARG A 92 11.70 -14.87 -14.76
N THR A 93 11.93 -16.13 -15.08
CA THR A 93 11.97 -17.24 -14.11
C THR A 93 13.23 -18.08 -14.25
N ARG A 94 13.64 -18.74 -13.18
CA ARG A 94 14.73 -19.71 -13.19
C ARG A 94 14.57 -20.75 -12.10
N ASN A 95 15.03 -21.98 -12.35
CA ASN A 95 15.01 -23.03 -11.34
C ASN A 95 15.73 -22.54 -10.06
N LYS A 96 15.05 -22.67 -8.93
CA LYS A 96 15.55 -22.16 -7.63
C LYS A 96 16.86 -22.80 -7.19
N SER A 97 17.25 -23.95 -7.75
CA SER A 97 18.52 -24.64 -7.44
C SER A 97 19.68 -24.16 -8.31
N LEU A 98 19.44 -23.42 -9.39
CA LEU A 98 20.47 -22.84 -10.25
C LEU A 98 20.93 -21.48 -9.66
N ASN A 99 21.38 -21.51 -8.42
CA ASN A 99 21.87 -20.32 -7.73
C ASN A 99 23.39 -20.36 -7.59
N GLY A 100 24.06 -19.32 -8.07
CA GLY A 100 25.53 -19.29 -8.06
C GLY A 100 26.11 -18.05 -8.69
N GLY A 101 27.18 -18.20 -9.45
CA GLY A 101 27.91 -17.12 -10.10
C GLY A 101 28.25 -17.41 -11.56
N ASN A 102 27.82 -18.55 -12.10
CA ASN A 102 28.09 -18.92 -13.49
C ASN A 102 27.03 -18.31 -14.44
N SER A 103 27.35 -18.29 -15.72
CA SER A 103 26.34 -17.98 -16.74
C SER A 103 25.19 -18.97 -16.65
N GLY A 104 23.95 -18.48 -16.66
CA GLY A 104 22.75 -19.30 -16.49
C GLY A 104 22.32 -19.53 -15.04
N ASP A 105 23.13 -19.14 -14.05
CA ASP A 105 22.71 -19.09 -12.66
C ASP A 105 21.93 -17.80 -12.37
N TRP A 106 21.18 -17.82 -11.28
CA TRP A 106 20.74 -16.58 -10.62
C TRP A 106 21.58 -16.30 -9.38
N ASN A 107 21.75 -15.02 -9.05
CA ASN A 107 22.45 -14.62 -7.84
C ASN A 107 21.62 -13.58 -7.03
N ARG A 108 22.24 -13.07 -5.95
CA ARG A 108 21.59 -12.14 -5.00
C ARG A 108 21.83 -10.71 -5.45
N GLU A 109 20.83 -10.12 -6.08
CA GLU A 109 20.82 -8.70 -6.41
C GLU A 109 20.55 -7.87 -5.14
N HIS A 110 21.42 -6.90 -4.84
CA HIS A 110 21.14 -5.85 -3.88
C HIS A 110 20.40 -4.73 -4.60
N VAL A 111 19.07 -4.70 -4.49
CA VAL A 111 18.22 -3.70 -5.15
C VAL A 111 18.68 -2.29 -4.77
N PHE A 112 18.84 -1.98 -3.47
CA PHE A 112 19.66 -0.84 -3.06
C PHE A 112 21.13 -1.27 -3.12
N PRO A 113 21.96 -0.69 -4.03
CA PRO A 113 23.30 -1.16 -4.29
C PRO A 113 24.19 -1.16 -3.06
N LYS A 114 24.86 -2.27 -2.83
CA LYS A 114 25.74 -2.45 -1.67
C LYS A 114 26.79 -1.35 -1.53
N SER A 115 27.39 -0.91 -2.64
CA SER A 115 28.46 0.10 -2.67
C SER A 115 27.96 1.54 -2.51
N LEU A 116 26.65 1.81 -2.70
CA LEU A 116 26.08 3.15 -2.60
C LEU A 116 25.52 3.48 -1.22
N GLY A 117 25.57 2.52 -0.29
CA GLY A 117 25.34 2.79 1.12
C GLY A 117 26.48 3.62 1.72
N SER A 118 26.18 4.44 2.71
CA SER A 118 27.18 5.27 3.41
C SER A 118 27.13 5.03 4.92
N PRO A 119 28.01 4.16 5.45
CA PRO A 119 29.02 3.31 4.79
C PRO A 119 28.39 2.18 3.95
N ALA A 120 29.20 1.56 3.05
CA ALA A 120 28.77 0.44 2.22
C ALA A 120 28.11 -0.69 3.03
N LEU A 121 27.09 -1.36 2.45
CA LEU A 121 26.21 -2.26 3.22
C LEU A 121 26.91 -3.51 3.76
N GLY A 122 27.98 -3.98 3.09
CA GLY A 122 28.69 -5.22 3.49
C GLY A 122 27.88 -6.47 3.21
N THR A 123 28.07 -7.50 4.05
CA THR A 123 27.39 -8.81 3.97
C THR A 123 26.69 -9.19 5.27
N SER A 124 26.42 -8.22 6.13
CA SER A 124 25.67 -8.37 7.38
C SER A 124 24.76 -7.15 7.59
N GLY A 125 23.78 -7.26 8.47
CA GLY A 125 22.81 -6.19 8.68
C GLY A 125 22.12 -5.78 7.35
N PRO A 126 22.25 -4.51 6.89
CA PRO A 126 21.60 -4.09 5.63
C PRO A 126 22.08 -4.85 4.39
N GLY A 127 23.26 -5.44 4.42
CA GLY A 127 23.81 -6.24 3.31
C GLY A 127 23.30 -7.67 3.27
N SER A 128 22.60 -8.15 4.31
CA SER A 128 21.97 -9.47 4.36
C SER A 128 20.45 -9.38 4.63
N ASP A 129 19.88 -8.20 4.64
CA ASP A 129 18.42 -8.01 4.80
C ASP A 129 17.69 -8.53 3.57
N ALA A 130 16.83 -9.53 3.76
CA ALA A 130 16.11 -10.18 2.66
C ALA A 130 15.15 -9.23 1.94
N HIS A 131 14.65 -8.18 2.59
CA HIS A 131 13.83 -7.16 1.92
C HIS A 131 14.61 -6.42 0.82
N ASN A 132 15.94 -6.28 0.95
CA ASN A 132 16.79 -5.65 -0.07
C ASN A 132 17.29 -6.60 -1.15
N LEU A 133 17.14 -7.90 -0.97
CA LEU A 133 17.78 -8.90 -1.83
C LEU A 133 16.74 -9.61 -2.68
N ARG A 134 17.04 -9.76 -3.99
CA ARG A 134 16.19 -10.44 -4.95
C ARG A 134 17.03 -11.43 -5.79
N PRO A 135 16.45 -12.55 -6.23
CA PRO A 135 17.05 -13.31 -7.31
C PRO A 135 17.16 -12.44 -8.56
N SER A 136 18.29 -12.48 -9.25
CA SER A 136 18.48 -11.85 -10.56
C SER A 136 19.38 -12.74 -11.41
N ASP A 137 19.21 -12.75 -12.72
CA ASP A 137 20.18 -13.37 -13.62
C ASP A 137 21.58 -12.77 -13.37
N VAL A 138 22.61 -13.63 -13.39
CA VAL A 138 24.00 -13.20 -13.13
C VAL A 138 24.46 -12.13 -14.13
N GLY A 139 24.06 -12.26 -15.42
CA GLY A 139 24.39 -11.29 -16.46
C GLY A 139 23.66 -9.96 -16.26
N PHE A 140 22.35 -10.00 -15.93
CA PHE A 140 21.57 -8.79 -15.64
C PHE A 140 22.07 -8.07 -14.38
N ASN A 141 22.33 -8.81 -13.31
CA ASN A 141 22.93 -8.24 -12.10
C ASN A 141 24.28 -7.58 -12.38
N GLY A 142 25.13 -8.25 -13.19
CA GLY A 142 26.40 -7.70 -13.67
C GLY A 142 26.22 -6.43 -14.52
N ALA A 143 25.27 -6.45 -15.45
CA ALA A 143 24.96 -5.29 -16.30
C ALA A 143 24.43 -4.09 -15.51
N ARG A 144 23.55 -4.35 -14.51
CA ARG A 144 23.08 -3.35 -13.59
C ARG A 144 24.22 -2.81 -12.73
N GLY A 145 25.04 -3.66 -12.13
CA GLY A 145 26.15 -3.26 -11.29
C GLY A 145 25.70 -2.38 -10.12
N ASN A 146 26.24 -1.17 -10.04
CA ASN A 146 25.82 -0.15 -9.07
C ASN A 146 25.21 1.09 -9.71
N LYS A 147 24.73 0.97 -10.97
CA LYS A 147 24.05 2.09 -11.64
C LYS A 147 22.87 2.56 -10.81
N LYS A 148 22.68 3.88 -10.77
CA LYS A 148 21.49 4.48 -10.15
C LYS A 148 20.26 4.11 -10.95
N TYR A 149 19.13 3.99 -10.28
CA TYR A 149 17.87 3.89 -11.00
C TYR A 149 17.46 5.25 -11.59
N SER A 150 16.84 5.20 -12.76
CA SER A 150 16.28 6.37 -13.43
C SER A 150 14.99 6.02 -14.16
N SER A 151 14.24 7.01 -14.57
CA SER A 151 13.04 6.84 -15.39
C SER A 151 13.34 6.11 -16.69
N GLY A 152 12.34 5.40 -17.18
CA GLY A 152 12.35 4.66 -18.45
C GLY A 152 10.94 4.13 -18.74
N THR A 153 10.83 3.27 -19.75
CA THR A 153 9.58 2.61 -20.16
C THR A 153 9.89 1.23 -20.73
N GLY A 154 8.95 0.30 -20.61
CA GLY A 154 9.06 -1.06 -21.14
C GLY A 154 9.94 -1.96 -20.29
N ASN A 155 10.82 -2.72 -20.92
CA ASN A 155 11.64 -3.73 -20.27
C ASN A 155 12.81 -3.13 -19.49
N ALA A 156 13.33 -3.90 -18.54
CA ALA A 156 14.51 -3.52 -17.76
C ALA A 156 15.76 -3.39 -18.65
N GLY A 157 16.62 -2.43 -18.31
CA GLY A 157 17.88 -2.24 -19.05
C GLY A 157 18.60 -0.96 -18.69
N THR A 158 19.71 -0.73 -19.41
CA THR A 158 20.51 0.47 -19.28
C THR A 158 19.76 1.69 -19.83
N SER A 159 19.67 2.78 -19.05
CA SER A 159 19.10 4.08 -19.42
C SER A 159 20.18 5.15 -19.28
N GLY A 160 20.89 5.43 -20.36
CA GLY A 160 22.10 6.28 -20.34
C GLY A 160 23.19 5.68 -19.44
N ALA A 161 23.62 6.44 -18.43
CA ALA A 161 24.57 5.96 -17.43
C ALA A 161 23.87 5.19 -16.27
N ASN A 162 22.55 5.09 -16.28
CA ASN A 162 21.72 4.59 -15.22
C ASN A 162 21.04 3.27 -15.60
N TRP A 163 20.11 2.81 -14.77
CA TRP A 163 19.36 1.59 -14.96
C TRP A 163 17.87 1.85 -14.81
N TYR A 164 17.06 1.33 -15.74
CA TYR A 164 15.63 1.24 -15.59
C TYR A 164 15.25 -0.19 -15.17
N PRO A 165 14.45 -0.41 -14.12
CA PRO A 165 14.16 -1.75 -13.64
C PRO A 165 13.13 -2.51 -14.48
N GLY A 166 12.43 -1.85 -15.40
CA GLY A 166 11.28 -2.35 -16.14
C GLY A 166 9.96 -1.91 -15.53
N ASP A 167 8.92 -1.84 -16.38
CA ASP A 167 7.58 -1.42 -15.95
C ASP A 167 6.99 -2.36 -14.90
N GLU A 168 7.32 -3.67 -14.98
CA GLU A 168 6.87 -4.70 -14.03
C GLU A 168 7.51 -4.58 -12.63
N TRP A 169 8.71 -4.01 -12.53
CA TRP A 169 9.51 -4.07 -11.31
C TRP A 169 9.73 -2.71 -10.64
N LYS A 170 9.27 -1.62 -11.26
CA LYS A 170 9.56 -0.26 -10.76
C LYS A 170 8.93 0.01 -9.39
N GLY A 171 7.71 -0.48 -9.14
CA GLY A 171 7.04 -0.37 -7.86
C GLY A 171 7.71 -1.20 -6.77
N ASP A 172 8.08 -2.48 -7.09
CA ASP A 172 8.87 -3.35 -6.20
C ASP A 172 10.15 -2.64 -5.74
N VAL A 173 10.89 -2.08 -6.70
CA VAL A 173 12.14 -1.34 -6.44
C VAL A 173 11.88 -0.14 -5.55
N ALA A 174 10.84 0.64 -5.83
CA ALA A 174 10.49 1.83 -5.03
C ALA A 174 10.20 1.45 -3.57
N ARG A 175 9.36 0.43 -3.34
CA ARG A 175 9.00 -0.04 -2.01
C ARG A 175 10.18 -0.66 -1.26
N ILE A 176 11.10 -1.31 -1.95
CA ILE A 176 12.37 -1.79 -1.35
C ILE A 176 13.24 -0.60 -0.93
N TYR A 177 13.37 0.45 -1.75
CA TYR A 177 14.14 1.64 -1.40
C TYR A 177 13.56 2.39 -0.21
N MET A 178 12.24 2.56 -0.17
CA MET A 178 11.54 3.17 0.97
C MET A 178 11.78 2.38 2.25
N TYR A 179 11.64 1.04 2.20
CA TYR A 179 11.96 0.18 3.33
C TYR A 179 13.40 0.34 3.80
N MET A 180 14.36 0.24 2.89
CA MET A 180 15.78 0.37 3.24
C MET A 180 16.10 1.73 3.87
N TYR A 181 15.47 2.79 3.37
CA TYR A 181 15.64 4.12 3.92
C TYR A 181 14.98 4.28 5.29
N VAL A 182 13.80 3.73 5.50
CA VAL A 182 13.14 3.77 6.82
C VAL A 182 13.89 2.86 7.81
N ARG A 183 14.29 1.67 7.40
CA ARG A 183 14.99 0.71 8.27
C ARG A 183 16.42 1.14 8.65
N TYR A 184 17.18 1.66 7.69
CA TYR A 184 18.62 1.94 7.84
C TYR A 184 18.96 3.43 7.74
N THR A 185 17.97 4.27 7.70
CA THR A 185 18.04 5.74 7.76
C THR A 185 19.10 6.34 6.83
N THR A 186 20.03 7.11 7.36
CA THR A 186 21.05 7.83 6.57
C THR A 186 22.03 6.91 5.82
N ARG A 187 22.08 5.62 6.15
CA ARG A 187 22.93 4.65 5.44
C ARG A 187 22.41 4.30 4.06
N CYS A 188 21.08 4.29 3.88
CA CYS A 188 20.42 3.89 2.64
C CYS A 188 19.56 5.03 2.05
N LYS A 189 20.19 6.20 1.84
CA LYS A 189 19.49 7.36 1.26
C LYS A 189 19.11 7.12 -0.20
N PRO A 190 17.83 7.21 -0.58
CA PRO A 190 17.40 7.06 -1.97
C PRO A 190 18.15 7.96 -2.95
N ALA A 191 18.40 9.22 -2.62
CA ALA A 191 19.12 10.17 -3.46
C ALA A 191 20.55 9.73 -3.83
N ASN A 192 21.16 8.80 -3.07
CA ASN A 192 22.47 8.26 -3.42
C ASN A 192 22.41 7.25 -4.58
N ALA A 193 21.28 6.57 -4.76
CA ALA A 193 21.15 5.40 -5.63
C ALA A 193 19.99 5.48 -6.62
N CYS A 194 19.28 6.60 -6.68
CA CYS A 194 18.21 6.89 -7.63
C CYS A 194 18.34 8.32 -8.17
N VAL A 195 17.95 8.52 -9.42
CA VAL A 195 17.87 9.83 -10.08
C VAL A 195 16.43 10.34 -9.93
N GLY A 196 16.29 11.59 -9.53
CA GLY A 196 14.99 12.24 -9.35
C GLY A 196 15.15 13.58 -8.62
N ASN A 197 14.05 14.32 -8.47
CA ASN A 197 14.05 15.57 -7.72
C ASN A 197 13.88 15.26 -6.22
N PRO A 198 14.67 15.89 -5.36
CA PRO A 198 14.48 15.75 -3.90
C PRO A 198 13.09 16.22 -3.45
N ILE A 199 12.50 15.52 -2.50
CA ILE A 199 11.25 15.94 -1.87
C ILE A 199 11.53 17.00 -0.80
N SER A 200 10.75 18.08 -0.79
CA SER A 200 11.00 19.23 0.11
C SER A 200 10.98 18.90 1.60
N ILE A 201 10.13 17.95 2.01
CA ILE A 201 10.03 17.50 3.41
C ILE A 201 11.18 16.55 3.81
N ASP A 202 11.85 15.91 2.84
CA ASP A 202 12.97 14.99 3.06
C ASP A 202 13.88 14.95 1.83
N LEU A 203 14.92 15.76 1.84
CA LEU A 203 15.85 15.91 0.69
C LEU A 203 16.62 14.62 0.33
N ASN A 204 16.52 13.58 1.12
CA ASN A 204 17.11 12.27 0.81
C ASN A 204 16.14 11.34 0.05
N MET A 205 14.85 11.67 0.00
CA MET A 205 13.85 10.98 -0.82
C MET A 205 13.75 11.68 -2.19
N VAL A 206 13.43 10.92 -3.23
CA VAL A 206 13.25 11.42 -4.58
C VAL A 206 11.86 11.12 -5.13
N ASP A 207 11.32 12.05 -5.90
CA ASP A 207 9.99 12.01 -6.49
C ASP A 207 9.74 10.77 -7.36
N LEU A 208 10.75 10.31 -8.10
CA LEU A 208 10.64 9.14 -8.98
C LEU A 208 10.17 7.89 -8.25
N LEU A 209 10.66 7.65 -7.02
CA LEU A 209 10.26 6.48 -6.25
C LEU A 209 8.80 6.58 -5.76
N LEU A 210 8.33 7.78 -5.42
CA LEU A 210 6.93 8.00 -5.06
C LEU A 210 6.02 7.76 -6.26
N GLN A 211 6.43 8.25 -7.45
CA GLN A 211 5.70 8.02 -8.68
C GLN A 211 5.65 6.52 -9.04
N TRP A 212 6.75 5.80 -8.93
CA TRP A 212 6.78 4.36 -9.21
C TRP A 212 5.91 3.54 -8.25
N ASN A 213 5.82 3.96 -7.00
CA ASN A 213 4.94 3.32 -6.02
C ASN A 213 3.45 3.43 -6.39
N ILE A 214 3.09 4.46 -7.17
CA ILE A 214 1.72 4.69 -7.68
C ILE A 214 1.52 3.94 -9.01
N ASP A 215 2.48 4.08 -9.94
CA ASP A 215 2.38 3.57 -11.30
C ASP A 215 2.38 2.03 -11.37
N ASP A 216 2.98 1.38 -10.38
CA ASP A 216 3.10 -0.07 -10.27
C ASP A 216 2.63 -0.50 -8.87
N PRO A 217 1.31 -0.74 -8.70
CA PRO A 217 0.70 -1.09 -7.43
C PRO A 217 1.22 -2.42 -6.85
N VAL A 218 1.04 -2.59 -5.54
CA VAL A 218 1.51 -3.79 -4.84
C VAL A 218 0.87 -5.05 -5.39
N SER A 219 1.68 -5.99 -5.85
CA SER A 219 1.27 -7.28 -6.38
C SER A 219 1.02 -8.32 -5.28
N ASP A 220 0.27 -9.38 -5.59
CA ASP A 220 0.11 -10.53 -4.68
C ASP A 220 1.42 -11.27 -4.44
N PHE A 221 2.34 -11.24 -5.41
CA PHE A 221 3.68 -11.75 -5.25
C PHE A 221 4.46 -10.99 -4.16
N GLU A 222 4.44 -9.66 -4.17
CA GLU A 222 5.08 -8.86 -3.12
C GLU A 222 4.46 -9.11 -1.74
N ARG A 223 3.13 -9.22 -1.64
CA ARG A 223 2.44 -9.56 -0.38
C ARG A 223 2.88 -10.92 0.16
N THR A 224 2.96 -11.92 -0.71
CA THR A 224 3.41 -13.27 -0.36
C THR A 224 4.87 -13.26 0.08
N ARG A 225 5.71 -12.53 -0.65
CA ARG A 225 7.12 -12.32 -0.34
C ARG A 225 7.31 -11.64 1.02
N ASN A 226 6.57 -10.56 1.29
CA ASN A 226 6.62 -9.84 2.56
C ASN A 226 6.24 -10.76 3.74
N ASN A 227 5.22 -11.60 3.59
CA ASN A 227 4.83 -12.59 4.59
C ASN A 227 5.94 -13.63 4.84
N SER A 228 6.56 -14.13 3.78
CA SER A 228 7.64 -15.12 3.86
C SER A 228 8.87 -14.56 4.59
N ILE A 229 9.26 -13.33 4.27
CA ILE A 229 10.39 -12.66 4.95
C ILE A 229 10.04 -12.35 6.40
N TYR A 230 8.82 -11.90 6.69
CA TYR A 230 8.34 -11.70 8.07
C TYR A 230 8.49 -12.96 8.91
N ASN A 231 8.09 -14.12 8.39
CA ASN A 231 8.24 -15.40 9.08
C ASN A 231 9.71 -15.76 9.37
N THR A 232 10.64 -15.21 8.58
CA THR A 232 12.07 -15.49 8.74
C THR A 232 12.79 -14.43 9.57
N GLN A 233 12.56 -13.13 9.31
CA GLN A 233 13.27 -12.02 9.94
C GLN A 233 12.51 -11.38 11.10
N GLY A 234 11.19 -11.52 11.16
CA GLY A 234 10.31 -10.94 12.17
C GLY A 234 9.84 -9.52 11.87
N ASN A 235 10.35 -8.90 10.81
CA ASN A 235 9.91 -7.56 10.38
C ASN A 235 9.26 -7.59 8.99
N ARG A 236 8.53 -6.53 8.65
CA ARG A 236 7.77 -6.38 7.41
C ARG A 236 8.21 -5.13 6.67
N ASN A 237 8.02 -5.13 5.36
CA ASN A 237 8.07 -3.90 4.57
C ASN A 237 6.68 -3.22 4.63
N PRO A 238 6.55 -2.07 5.32
CA PRO A 238 5.26 -1.42 5.51
C PRO A 238 4.68 -0.87 4.20
N PHE A 239 5.49 -0.54 3.22
CA PHE A 239 5.05 0.00 1.93
C PHE A 239 4.48 -1.08 1.00
N ILE A 240 4.71 -2.36 1.29
CA ILE A 240 4.01 -3.50 0.68
C ILE A 240 2.68 -3.76 1.41
N ASP A 241 2.65 -3.61 2.73
CA ASP A 241 1.42 -3.79 3.50
C ASP A 241 0.39 -2.68 3.22
N ASN A 242 0.87 -1.45 3.01
CA ASN A 242 0.05 -0.33 2.53
C ASN A 242 0.91 0.72 1.83
N ALA A 243 0.81 0.81 0.52
CA ALA A 243 1.57 1.75 -0.31
C ALA A 243 1.29 3.22 0.06
N TYR A 244 0.09 3.53 0.57
CA TYR A 244 -0.32 4.88 1.00
C TYR A 244 0.53 5.45 2.15
N LEU A 245 1.20 4.60 2.94
CA LEU A 245 2.13 5.07 3.96
C LEU A 245 3.26 5.94 3.40
N ALA A 246 3.65 5.73 2.14
CA ALA A 246 4.62 6.59 1.45
C ALA A 246 4.06 7.99 1.22
N THR A 247 2.79 8.10 0.80
CA THR A 247 2.08 9.39 0.65
C THR A 247 1.97 10.12 1.99
N LEU A 248 1.60 9.42 3.06
CA LEU A 248 1.51 10.01 4.40
C LEU A 248 2.86 10.55 4.92
N ILE A 249 3.98 9.90 4.54
CA ILE A 249 5.31 10.31 5.00
C ILE A 249 5.89 11.43 4.13
N TRP A 250 5.84 11.28 2.81
CA TRP A 250 6.59 12.17 1.88
C TRP A 250 5.69 13.06 1.03
N GLY A 251 4.36 12.87 1.10
CA GLY A 251 3.41 13.60 0.24
C GLY A 251 3.39 13.07 -1.19
N GLY A 252 2.96 13.92 -2.11
CA GLY A 252 2.76 13.56 -3.52
C GLY A 252 1.34 13.13 -3.82
N SER A 253 1.11 12.54 -4.99
CA SER A 253 -0.18 11.94 -5.34
C SER A 253 -0.43 10.68 -4.52
N ASP A 254 -1.71 10.36 -4.30
CA ASP A 254 -2.07 9.25 -3.44
C ASP A 254 -1.75 7.90 -4.08
N ALA A 255 -0.96 7.10 -3.38
CA ALA A 255 -0.82 5.67 -3.65
C ALA A 255 -2.05 4.91 -3.13
N GLU A 256 -2.20 3.64 -3.53
CA GLU A 256 -3.30 2.79 -3.08
C GLU A 256 -3.31 2.65 -1.55
N ASN A 257 -4.47 2.98 -0.93
CA ASN A 257 -4.70 2.76 0.49
C ASN A 257 -5.57 1.51 0.69
N VAL A 258 -4.96 0.43 1.13
CA VAL A 258 -5.67 -0.84 1.39
C VAL A 258 -6.19 -0.95 2.83
N TRP A 259 -5.80 -0.05 3.73
CA TRP A 259 -6.25 0.00 5.12
C TRP A 259 -7.38 1.01 5.31
N VAL A 260 -8.28 1.08 4.37
CA VAL A 260 -9.48 1.89 4.57
C VAL A 260 -10.28 1.21 5.67
N GLU A 261 -10.41 1.88 6.82
CA GLU A 261 -11.36 1.43 7.82
C GLU A 261 -12.73 1.32 7.16
N LEU A 262 -13.43 0.18 7.38
CA LEU A 262 -14.88 0.09 7.16
C LEU A 262 -15.59 0.93 8.26
N GLY A 263 -15.05 2.09 8.52
CA GLY A 263 -15.61 3.15 9.30
C GLY A 263 -16.35 4.08 8.36
N ILE A 264 -17.46 4.58 8.78
CA ILE A 264 -18.10 5.76 8.22
C ILE A 264 -16.98 6.80 8.06
N ASP A 265 -16.67 7.19 6.83
CA ASP A 265 -15.74 8.29 6.54
C ASP A 265 -16.23 9.53 7.31
N ASP A 266 -15.65 9.78 8.46
CA ASP A 266 -15.72 11.05 9.12
C ASP A 266 -14.81 12.03 8.33
N ASN A 267 -15.22 12.37 7.10
CA ASN A 267 -14.72 13.55 6.41
C ASN A 267 -15.11 14.78 7.25
N GLU A 268 -14.24 15.09 8.19
CA GLU A 268 -14.52 15.91 9.39
C GLU A 268 -14.67 17.41 9.14
N GLU A 269 -14.65 17.96 7.95
CA GLU A 269 -14.65 19.41 7.83
C GLU A 269 -15.89 20.10 7.26
N GLU A 270 -16.75 19.43 6.47
CA GLU A 270 -17.87 20.17 5.86
C GLU A 270 -19.27 19.83 6.37
N THR A 271 -19.52 18.71 7.06
CA THR A 271 -20.88 18.36 7.49
C THR A 271 -20.97 17.73 8.87
N LYS A 272 -20.43 18.40 9.91
CA LYS A 272 -20.67 17.94 11.28
C LYS A 272 -22.14 18.16 11.64
N PHE A 273 -22.85 17.06 11.92
CA PHE A 273 -24.18 17.12 12.52
C PHE A 273 -24.25 16.25 13.78
N SER A 274 -25.07 16.67 14.72
CA SER A 274 -25.36 15.90 15.94
C SER A 274 -26.82 15.51 15.97
N ILE A 275 -27.12 14.34 16.60
CA ILE A 275 -28.48 13.86 16.81
C ILE A 275 -28.71 13.73 18.30
N TYR A 276 -29.77 14.38 18.79
CA TYR A 276 -30.10 14.37 20.21
C TYR A 276 -31.62 14.48 20.47
N PRO A 277 -32.10 13.87 21.57
CA PRO A 277 -31.41 12.86 22.36
C PRO A 277 -31.22 11.56 21.56
N ASN A 278 -30.10 10.89 21.80
CA ASN A 278 -29.85 9.56 21.25
C ASN A 278 -29.12 8.73 22.34
N PRO A 279 -29.79 7.72 22.95
CA PRO A 279 -31.14 7.25 22.69
C PRO A 279 -32.25 8.24 23.05
N SER A 280 -33.39 8.19 22.29
CA SER A 280 -34.61 8.91 22.59
C SER A 280 -35.65 7.98 23.20
N THR A 281 -36.39 8.46 24.19
CA THR A 281 -37.52 7.73 24.84
C THR A 281 -38.90 8.25 24.40
N THR A 282 -38.91 9.29 23.57
CA THR A 282 -40.16 9.96 23.13
C THR A 282 -40.50 9.72 21.66
N GLY A 283 -39.65 9.00 20.93
CA GLY A 283 -39.79 8.86 19.48
C GLY A 283 -39.46 10.15 18.70
N ILE A 284 -38.87 11.13 19.38
CA ILE A 284 -38.51 12.43 18.80
C ILE A 284 -36.99 12.60 18.93
N VAL A 285 -36.34 13.04 17.83
CA VAL A 285 -34.93 13.41 17.81
C VAL A 285 -34.74 14.71 17.03
N ASN A 286 -33.73 15.46 17.38
CA ASN A 286 -33.30 16.63 16.64
C ASN A 286 -31.99 16.33 15.94
N ILE A 287 -31.87 16.75 14.69
CA ILE A 287 -30.59 16.83 13.99
C ILE A 287 -30.15 18.29 14.00
N LYS A 288 -28.96 18.56 14.52
CA LYS A 288 -28.34 19.88 14.48
C LYS A 288 -27.15 19.86 13.54
N PHE A 289 -27.13 20.74 12.56
CA PHE A 289 -26.08 20.94 11.57
C PHE A 289 -25.21 22.12 11.95
N ASN A 290 -23.91 22.02 11.69
CA ASN A 290 -23.00 23.18 11.83
C ASN A 290 -23.20 24.16 10.64
N HIS A 291 -23.41 23.60 9.42
CA HIS A 291 -23.70 24.36 8.21
C HIS A 291 -24.77 23.63 7.38
N ILE A 292 -25.64 24.36 6.68
CA ILE A 292 -26.72 23.80 5.86
C ILE A 292 -26.54 24.07 4.35
N ASN A 293 -25.54 24.87 3.98
CA ASN A 293 -25.43 25.40 2.59
C ASN A 293 -25.16 24.34 1.51
N SER A 294 -24.80 23.13 1.89
CA SER A 294 -24.54 22.02 0.96
C SER A 294 -25.49 20.82 1.12
N LEU A 295 -26.46 20.93 2.06
CA LEU A 295 -27.34 19.82 2.41
C LEU A 295 -28.40 19.60 1.30
N THR A 296 -28.45 18.39 0.73
CA THR A 296 -29.39 18.08 -0.36
C THR A 296 -30.54 17.18 0.08
N ARG A 297 -30.29 16.22 0.99
CA ARG A 297 -31.27 15.22 1.39
C ARG A 297 -30.93 14.56 2.73
N ILE A 298 -31.98 14.19 3.48
CA ILE A 298 -31.88 13.34 4.66
C ILE A 298 -32.86 12.18 4.52
N ASP A 299 -32.39 10.95 4.62
CA ASP A 299 -33.22 9.74 4.65
C ASP A 299 -33.05 9.02 5.99
N VAL A 300 -34.16 8.56 6.54
CA VAL A 300 -34.20 7.74 7.74
C VAL A 300 -34.60 6.31 7.33
N TYR A 301 -33.74 5.36 7.64
CA TYR A 301 -33.92 3.95 7.34
C TYR A 301 -34.19 3.18 8.63
N ASP A 302 -35.06 2.19 8.59
CA ASP A 302 -35.14 1.16 9.61
C ASP A 302 -34.05 0.09 9.45
N ILE A 303 -33.98 -0.88 10.37
CA ILE A 303 -32.97 -1.97 10.34
C ILE A 303 -33.10 -2.89 9.10
N SER A 304 -34.24 -2.86 8.40
CA SER A 304 -34.44 -3.65 7.18
C SER A 304 -33.97 -2.91 5.92
N GLY A 305 -33.49 -1.66 6.07
CA GLY A 305 -33.09 -0.80 4.95
C GLY A 305 -34.27 -0.09 4.27
N LYS A 306 -35.49 -0.16 4.85
CA LYS A 306 -36.65 0.57 4.33
C LYS A 306 -36.58 2.03 4.76
N ILE A 307 -36.81 2.96 3.83
CA ILE A 307 -36.94 4.38 4.13
C ILE A 307 -38.24 4.62 4.88
N VAL A 308 -38.17 5.18 6.08
CA VAL A 308 -39.35 5.54 6.91
C VAL A 308 -39.62 7.03 6.88
N LYS A 309 -38.64 7.88 6.61
CA LYS A 309 -38.82 9.34 6.40
C LYS A 309 -37.76 9.86 5.42
N THR A 310 -38.15 10.92 4.68
CA THR A 310 -37.24 11.66 3.79
C THR A 310 -37.48 13.16 3.96
N PHE A 311 -36.40 13.94 3.96
CA PHE A 311 -36.41 15.40 3.94
C PHE A 311 -35.50 15.86 2.80
N THR A 312 -35.97 16.85 2.06
CA THR A 312 -35.24 17.43 0.91
C THR A 312 -34.79 18.85 1.24
N GLU A 313 -33.93 19.43 0.43
CA GLU A 313 -33.41 20.80 0.62
C GLU A 313 -34.55 21.81 0.85
N SER A 314 -35.67 21.69 0.14
CA SER A 314 -36.83 22.57 0.29
C SER A 314 -37.54 22.46 1.66
N THR A 315 -37.33 21.38 2.38
CA THR A 315 -37.94 21.15 3.72
C THR A 315 -36.98 21.45 4.87
N ILE A 316 -35.71 21.70 4.56
CA ILE A 316 -34.65 21.95 5.58
C ILE A 316 -34.31 23.44 5.55
N SER A 317 -35.02 24.22 6.36
CA SER A 317 -34.87 25.67 6.40
C SER A 317 -34.12 26.22 7.60
N SER A 318 -33.66 25.36 8.49
CA SER A 318 -32.94 25.76 9.72
C SER A 318 -31.78 24.80 10.03
N THR A 319 -30.84 25.28 10.86
CA THR A 319 -29.72 24.47 11.34
C THR A 319 -30.13 23.33 12.29
N THR A 320 -31.41 23.24 12.64
CA THR A 320 -31.96 22.15 13.45
C THR A 320 -33.22 21.61 12.78
N LEU A 321 -33.26 20.30 12.53
CA LEU A 321 -34.42 19.58 12.00
C LEU A 321 -34.96 18.64 13.08
N LEU A 322 -36.27 18.76 13.38
CA LEU A 322 -36.96 17.83 14.27
C LEU A 322 -37.49 16.65 13.47
N ILE A 323 -37.23 15.46 13.95
CA ILE A 323 -37.80 14.21 13.45
C ILE A 323 -38.62 13.57 14.54
N ASP A 324 -39.91 13.40 14.31
CA ASP A 324 -40.90 12.88 15.26
C ASP A 324 -41.46 11.52 14.79
N ASN A 325 -42.39 10.95 15.56
CA ASN A 325 -43.14 9.74 15.20
C ASN A 325 -42.26 8.55 14.77
N LEU A 326 -41.11 8.38 15.43
CA LEU A 326 -40.32 7.17 15.32
C LEU A 326 -40.74 6.17 16.41
N HIS A 327 -41.07 4.95 16.02
CA HIS A 327 -41.37 3.86 16.95
C HIS A 327 -40.10 3.34 17.60
N THR A 328 -40.26 2.60 18.71
CA THR A 328 -39.12 1.91 19.36
C THR A 328 -38.37 1.04 18.35
N GLY A 329 -37.06 1.24 18.24
CA GLY A 329 -36.23 0.56 17.26
C GLY A 329 -34.88 1.24 17.02
N ILE A 330 -34.12 0.66 16.10
CA ILE A 330 -32.84 1.20 15.61
C ILE A 330 -33.08 1.73 14.21
N TYR A 331 -32.58 2.94 13.97
CA TYR A 331 -32.66 3.63 12.68
C TYR A 331 -31.28 4.08 12.23
N PHE A 332 -31.12 4.28 10.93
CA PHE A 332 -29.95 4.87 10.32
C PHE A 332 -30.37 6.15 9.59
N MET A 333 -29.79 7.28 9.99
CA MET A 333 -30.00 8.57 9.33
C MET A 333 -28.88 8.83 8.36
N LYS A 334 -29.22 8.89 7.08
CA LYS A 334 -28.32 9.20 5.97
C LYS A 334 -28.52 10.65 5.59
N VAL A 335 -27.47 11.45 5.76
CA VAL A 335 -27.43 12.86 5.38
C VAL A 335 -26.58 12.99 4.13
N SER A 336 -27.16 13.53 3.06
CA SER A 336 -26.48 13.73 1.77
C SER A 336 -26.25 15.22 1.54
N THR A 337 -25.07 15.58 1.12
CA THR A 337 -24.67 16.92 0.67
C THR A 337 -24.23 16.85 -0.79
N MET A 338 -23.83 17.99 -1.38
CA MET A 338 -23.29 18.00 -2.75
C MET A 338 -22.00 17.14 -2.87
N ASN A 339 -21.20 17.05 -1.79
CA ASN A 339 -19.87 16.45 -1.84
C ASN A 339 -19.69 15.19 -0.96
N ALA A 340 -20.62 14.91 -0.04
CA ALA A 340 -20.48 13.82 0.92
C ALA A 340 -21.82 13.16 1.29
N VAL A 341 -21.75 11.94 1.80
CA VAL A 341 -22.88 11.20 2.38
C VAL A 341 -22.44 10.67 3.76
N LEU A 342 -23.16 11.09 4.79
CA LEU A 342 -22.88 10.69 6.17
C LEU A 342 -24.06 9.89 6.75
N THR A 343 -23.78 8.85 7.54
CA THR A 343 -24.82 8.04 8.19
C THR A 343 -24.56 7.93 9.69
N LYS A 344 -25.58 8.19 10.50
CA LYS A 344 -25.52 8.00 11.96
C LYS A 344 -26.64 7.09 12.47
N LYS A 345 -26.29 6.25 13.46
CA LYS A 345 -27.26 5.38 14.13
C LYS A 345 -28.07 6.14 15.16
N VAL A 346 -29.39 5.90 15.17
CA VAL A 346 -30.33 6.46 16.14
C VAL A 346 -31.06 5.33 16.85
N VAL A 347 -31.22 5.45 18.14
CA VAL A 347 -31.92 4.46 18.97
C VAL A 347 -33.12 5.12 19.62
N ILE A 348 -34.31 4.55 19.40
CA ILE A 348 -35.57 4.90 20.07
C ILE A 348 -35.90 3.79 21.06
N LYS A 349 -36.07 4.14 22.33
CA LYS A 349 -36.40 3.20 23.43
C LYS A 349 -37.89 3.19 23.72
#